data_04be4ac0e9689b23a416834856bfa309
#
_entry.id   04be4ac0e9689b23a416834856bfa309
#
_cell.length_a   1.000
_cell.length_b   1.000
_cell.length_c   1.000
_cell.angle_alpha   90.00
_cell.angle_beta   90.00
_cell.angle_gamma   90.00
#
_symmetry.space_group_name_H-M   'P 1'
#
loop_
_entity.id
_entity.type
_entity.pdbx_description
1 polymer ?
#
loop_
_entity_poly.entity_id
_entity_poly.type
_entity_poly.pdbx_seq_one_letter_code
_entity_poly.pdbx_strand_id
1 'polypeptide(L)'
;MVHIGNDWDERLNGEFDKPYYQQLRQFLIEEYRHHVVYPDMHDIFNALKYTSFADTKVVILGQDPYHGPGQAHGLCFSVQKGVEPPPSLQNIFKELMADVGIDRPRHGELTCWAKQGVLLLNTVLTVREHEPNSHKGKGWEILTDRIISELNNKETPVVFLLWGANARSKKALITNPLHVKLETVHPSPLSAYNGFFGCRHFSKANAILEASGQTAIDWNVV
;
A
#
# COMPACT_ATOMS: atom_id res chain seq x y z
N MET A 1 -22.99 2.56 5.06
CA MET A 1 -21.86 3.42 5.49
C MET A 1 -20.62 2.54 5.48
N VAL A 2 -19.47 3.01 4.99
CA VAL A 2 -18.21 2.28 5.09
C VAL A 2 -17.75 2.32 6.54
N HIS A 3 -17.29 1.19 7.07
CA HIS A 3 -16.78 1.06 8.42
C HIS A 3 -15.48 0.24 8.36
N ILE A 4 -14.36 0.87 8.74
CA ILE A 4 -13.04 0.24 8.74
C ILE A 4 -12.86 -0.64 9.97
N GLY A 5 -13.38 -0.18 11.11
CA GLY A 5 -13.36 -0.90 12.38
C GLY A 5 -12.20 -0.53 13.31
N ASN A 6 -11.55 0.61 13.07
CA ASN A 6 -10.51 1.16 13.93
C ASN A 6 -10.51 2.71 13.86
N ASP A 7 -9.44 3.37 14.29
CA ASP A 7 -9.32 4.83 14.38
C ASP A 7 -9.35 5.56 13.03
N TRP A 8 -9.22 4.86 11.90
CA TRP A 8 -9.49 5.43 10.58
C TRP A 8 -10.94 5.88 10.42
N ASP A 9 -11.91 5.27 11.12
CA ASP A 9 -13.31 5.69 11.05
C ASP A 9 -13.49 7.13 11.55
N GLU A 10 -12.75 7.52 12.58
CA GLU A 10 -12.74 8.90 13.09
C GLU A 10 -12.00 9.84 12.12
N ARG A 11 -10.83 9.42 11.61
CA ARG A 11 -9.98 10.23 10.72
C ARG A 11 -10.63 10.52 9.37
N LEU A 12 -11.43 9.58 8.88
CA LEU A 12 -12.14 9.67 7.61
C LEU A 12 -13.63 10.01 7.81
N ASN A 13 -14.00 10.51 8.98
CA ASN A 13 -15.40 10.87 9.26
C ASN A 13 -15.92 11.87 8.22
N GLY A 14 -17.10 11.60 7.65
CA GLY A 14 -17.74 12.39 6.61
C GLY A 14 -17.08 12.25 5.21
N GLU A 15 -15.94 11.57 5.06
CA GLU A 15 -15.28 11.41 3.77
C GLU A 15 -16.12 10.58 2.80
N PHE A 16 -16.72 9.52 3.31
CA PHE A 16 -17.56 8.61 2.53
C PHE A 16 -18.93 9.18 2.13
N ASP A 17 -19.32 10.33 2.68
CA ASP A 17 -20.56 11.03 2.33
C ASP A 17 -20.34 12.09 1.23
N LYS A 18 -19.09 12.37 0.87
CA LYS A 18 -18.74 13.36 -0.15
C LYS A 18 -19.21 12.94 -1.55
N PRO A 19 -19.59 13.91 -2.41
CA PRO A 19 -20.13 13.62 -3.74
C PRO A 19 -19.23 12.72 -4.61
N TYR A 20 -17.90 12.92 -4.58
CA TYR A 20 -16.98 12.11 -5.35
C TYR A 20 -17.02 10.64 -4.93
N TYR A 21 -17.13 10.37 -3.60
CA TYR A 21 -17.17 9.00 -3.11
C TYR A 21 -18.51 8.34 -3.42
N GLN A 22 -19.62 9.09 -3.37
CA GLN A 22 -20.93 8.58 -3.77
C GLN A 22 -20.96 8.21 -5.26
N GLN A 23 -20.31 9.01 -6.11
CA GLN A 23 -20.14 8.70 -7.54
C GLN A 23 -19.25 7.46 -7.73
N LEU A 24 -18.13 7.37 -7.04
CA LEU A 24 -17.26 6.20 -7.04
C LEU A 24 -18.01 4.95 -6.58
N ARG A 25 -18.79 5.03 -5.53
CA ARG A 25 -19.58 3.92 -5.00
C ARG A 25 -20.63 3.45 -6.03
N GLN A 26 -21.30 4.36 -6.69
CA GLN A 26 -22.26 4.03 -7.75
C GLN A 26 -21.55 3.34 -8.92
N PHE A 27 -20.43 3.86 -9.36
CA PHE A 27 -19.57 3.24 -10.37
C PHE A 27 -19.19 1.81 -9.97
N LEU A 28 -18.72 1.59 -8.75
CA LEU A 28 -18.31 0.26 -8.27
C LEU A 28 -19.48 -0.74 -8.22
N ILE A 29 -20.68 -0.29 -7.87
CA ILE A 29 -21.88 -1.15 -7.90
C ILE A 29 -22.11 -1.73 -9.30
N GLU A 30 -21.98 -0.89 -10.33
CA GLU A 30 -22.14 -1.33 -11.72
C GLU A 30 -20.94 -2.20 -12.17
N GLU A 31 -19.73 -1.85 -11.76
CA GLU A 31 -18.53 -2.65 -12.06
C GLU A 31 -18.63 -4.08 -11.52
N TYR A 32 -18.94 -4.24 -10.23
CA TYR A 32 -19.06 -5.58 -9.60
C TYR A 32 -20.27 -6.38 -10.10
N ARG A 33 -21.27 -5.72 -10.72
CA ARG A 33 -22.41 -6.42 -11.34
C ARG A 33 -22.09 -6.98 -12.71
N HIS A 34 -21.25 -6.29 -13.48
CA HIS A 34 -21.09 -6.56 -14.91
C HIS A 34 -19.70 -7.07 -15.26
N HIS A 35 -18.73 -6.94 -14.36
CA HIS A 35 -17.33 -7.31 -14.58
C HIS A 35 -16.77 -8.11 -13.40
N VAL A 36 -15.70 -8.87 -13.67
CA VAL A 36 -14.88 -9.41 -12.61
C VAL A 36 -13.93 -8.30 -12.14
N VAL A 37 -14.03 -7.94 -10.86
CA VAL A 37 -13.28 -6.85 -10.24
C VAL A 37 -12.49 -7.38 -9.06
N TYR A 38 -11.26 -6.92 -8.92
CA TYR A 38 -10.37 -7.26 -7.80
C TYR A 38 -10.00 -6.02 -6.98
N PRO A 39 -9.75 -6.20 -5.67
CA PRO A 39 -10.01 -7.41 -4.85
C PRO A 39 -11.51 -7.64 -4.67
N ASP A 40 -11.88 -8.70 -3.93
CA ASP A 40 -13.25 -8.86 -3.43
C ASP A 40 -13.71 -7.59 -2.72
N MET A 41 -14.99 -7.25 -2.84
CA MET A 41 -15.53 -6.00 -2.29
C MET A 41 -15.33 -5.87 -0.76
N HIS A 42 -15.25 -6.98 -0.05
CA HIS A 42 -15.00 -7.00 1.40
C HIS A 42 -13.53 -6.74 1.77
N ASP A 43 -12.62 -6.90 0.80
CA ASP A 43 -11.17 -6.76 0.99
C ASP A 43 -10.63 -5.39 0.56
N ILE A 44 -11.43 -4.54 -0.09
CA ILE A 44 -11.01 -3.24 -0.64
C ILE A 44 -10.23 -2.40 0.38
N PHE A 45 -10.66 -2.39 1.63
CA PHE A 45 -10.07 -1.59 2.70
C PHE A 45 -9.14 -2.37 3.64
N ASN A 46 -8.67 -3.55 3.27
CA ASN A 46 -7.82 -4.38 4.13
C ASN A 46 -6.54 -3.67 4.58
N ALA A 47 -5.95 -2.80 3.74
CA ALA A 47 -4.80 -2.01 4.15
C ALA A 47 -5.09 -1.16 5.41
N LEU A 48 -6.25 -0.52 5.47
CA LEU A 48 -6.67 0.28 6.62
C LEU A 48 -7.15 -0.60 7.79
N LYS A 49 -7.79 -1.73 7.50
CA LYS A 49 -8.26 -2.66 8.55
C LYS A 49 -7.10 -3.30 9.32
N TYR A 50 -6.04 -3.69 8.61
CA TYR A 50 -4.87 -4.33 9.24
C TYR A 50 -3.88 -3.34 9.84
N THR A 51 -3.86 -2.10 9.37
CA THR A 51 -2.95 -1.06 9.85
C THR A 51 -3.76 0.16 10.26
N SER A 52 -3.95 0.34 11.57
CA SER A 52 -4.64 1.52 12.13
C SER A 52 -3.83 2.81 11.86
N PHE A 53 -4.47 3.97 11.98
CA PHE A 53 -3.76 5.25 11.90
C PHE A 53 -2.70 5.33 13.02
N ALA A 54 -3.05 4.98 14.25
CA ALA A 54 -2.14 5.02 15.39
C ALA A 54 -0.92 4.12 15.17
N ASP A 55 -1.11 2.91 14.65
CA ASP A 55 -0.04 1.93 14.46
C ASP A 55 0.82 2.17 13.21
N THR A 56 0.38 3.03 12.28
CA THR A 56 1.12 3.28 11.03
C THR A 56 2.51 3.85 11.31
N LYS A 57 3.54 3.09 10.93
CA LYS A 57 4.98 3.43 11.05
C LYS A 57 5.65 3.56 9.70
N VAL A 58 5.29 2.71 8.76
CA VAL A 58 5.82 2.70 7.39
C VAL A 58 4.64 2.73 6.42
N VAL A 59 4.79 3.43 5.31
CA VAL A 59 3.82 3.44 4.21
C VAL A 59 4.52 2.98 2.94
N ILE A 60 3.95 1.98 2.27
CA ILE A 60 4.35 1.57 0.92
C ILE A 60 3.19 1.89 0.00
N LEU A 61 3.45 2.68 -1.05
CA LEU A 61 2.43 3.05 -2.02
C LEU A 61 2.55 2.21 -3.29
N GLY A 62 1.49 1.46 -3.60
CA GLY A 62 1.29 0.83 -4.90
C GLY A 62 0.45 1.69 -5.83
N GLN A 63 0.26 1.24 -7.06
CA GLN A 63 -0.56 1.93 -8.06
C GLN A 63 -2.01 1.45 -8.00
N ASP A 64 -2.28 0.27 -8.52
CA ASP A 64 -3.56 -0.42 -8.52
C ASP A 64 -3.35 -1.91 -8.13
N PRO A 65 -4.42 -2.63 -7.78
CA PRO A 65 -4.29 -4.04 -7.42
C PRO A 65 -3.79 -4.91 -8.58
N TYR A 66 -3.21 -6.05 -8.26
CA TYR A 66 -3.02 -7.11 -9.25
C TYR A 66 -4.36 -7.50 -9.86
N HIS A 67 -4.38 -7.69 -11.18
CA HIS A 67 -5.60 -7.92 -11.98
C HIS A 67 -5.77 -9.37 -12.43
N GLY A 68 -4.96 -10.29 -11.91
CA GLY A 68 -5.12 -11.73 -12.14
C GLY A 68 -5.98 -12.40 -11.06
N PRO A 69 -6.63 -13.54 -11.40
CA PRO A 69 -7.46 -14.29 -10.47
C PRO A 69 -6.72 -14.68 -9.19
N GLY A 70 -7.36 -14.48 -8.04
CA GLY A 70 -6.85 -14.89 -6.73
C GLY A 70 -5.64 -14.11 -6.21
N GLN A 71 -5.17 -13.07 -6.92
CA GLN A 71 -3.98 -12.31 -6.53
C GLN A 71 -4.28 -11.27 -5.44
N ALA A 72 -5.06 -10.26 -5.77
CA ALA A 72 -5.29 -9.10 -4.91
C ALA A 72 -6.20 -9.43 -3.72
N HIS A 73 -5.87 -8.89 -2.56
CA HIS A 73 -6.65 -8.97 -1.33
C HIS A 73 -6.62 -7.68 -0.50
N GLY A 74 -6.47 -6.53 -1.18
CA GLY A 74 -6.56 -5.20 -0.57
C GLY A 74 -5.28 -4.65 0.03
N LEU A 75 -4.12 -5.31 -0.18
CA LEU A 75 -2.80 -4.85 0.22
C LEU A 75 -1.92 -4.68 -1.01
N CYS A 76 -1.26 -3.53 -1.18
CA CYS A 76 -0.38 -3.31 -2.34
C CYS A 76 0.80 -4.29 -2.34
N PHE A 77 1.21 -4.73 -3.53
CA PHE A 77 2.26 -5.73 -3.79
C PHE A 77 2.00 -7.13 -3.22
N SER A 78 1.02 -7.32 -2.34
CA SER A 78 0.70 -8.60 -1.72
C SER A 78 -0.20 -9.46 -2.60
N VAL A 79 0.00 -10.77 -2.55
CA VAL A 79 -0.90 -11.77 -3.16
C VAL A 79 -1.36 -12.78 -2.12
N GLN A 80 -2.48 -13.44 -2.37
CA GLN A 80 -3.00 -14.45 -1.47
C GLN A 80 -2.04 -15.65 -1.36
N LYS A 81 -2.07 -16.35 -0.22
CA LYS A 81 -1.31 -17.61 -0.03
C LYS A 81 -1.69 -18.62 -1.13
N GLY A 82 -0.69 -19.29 -1.67
CA GLY A 82 -0.86 -20.27 -2.76
C GLY A 82 -0.76 -19.66 -4.17
N VAL A 83 -0.69 -18.33 -4.28
CA VAL A 83 -0.44 -17.65 -5.55
C VAL A 83 1.05 -17.37 -5.70
N GLU A 84 1.58 -17.66 -6.87
CA GLU A 84 2.99 -17.36 -7.21
C GLU A 84 3.24 -15.84 -7.12
N PRO A 85 4.27 -15.39 -6.39
CA PRO A 85 4.60 -13.97 -6.29
C PRO A 85 4.84 -13.35 -7.68
N PRO A 86 4.12 -12.27 -8.04
CA PRO A 86 4.33 -11.57 -9.30
C PRO A 86 5.75 -10.98 -9.42
N PRO A 87 6.23 -10.66 -10.63
CA PRO A 87 7.61 -10.24 -10.86
C PRO A 87 8.07 -9.06 -10.02
N SER A 88 7.21 -8.06 -9.76
CA SER A 88 7.56 -6.94 -8.89
C SER A 88 7.77 -7.37 -7.44
N LEU A 89 6.93 -8.28 -6.93
CA LEU A 89 7.08 -8.81 -5.57
C LEU A 89 8.32 -9.71 -5.45
N GLN A 90 8.62 -10.50 -6.49
CA GLN A 90 9.88 -11.27 -6.53
C GLN A 90 11.11 -10.35 -6.43
N ASN A 91 11.08 -9.19 -7.09
CA ASN A 91 12.16 -8.21 -7.01
C ASN A 91 12.22 -7.53 -5.63
N ILE A 92 11.07 -7.25 -5.00
CA ILE A 92 11.00 -6.79 -3.61
C ILE A 92 11.69 -7.82 -2.69
N PHE A 93 11.40 -9.12 -2.85
CA PHE A 93 12.04 -10.18 -2.07
C PHE A 93 13.55 -10.28 -2.31
N LYS A 94 14.02 -10.12 -3.55
CA LYS A 94 15.47 -10.10 -3.84
C LYS A 94 16.19 -8.96 -3.11
N GLU A 95 15.61 -7.77 -3.16
CA GLU A 95 16.17 -6.61 -2.42
C GLU A 95 16.11 -6.84 -0.92
N LEU A 96 15.01 -7.35 -0.40
CA LEU A 96 14.80 -7.65 1.01
C LEU A 96 15.87 -8.63 1.53
N MET A 97 16.10 -9.73 0.81
CA MET A 97 17.15 -10.71 1.16
C MET A 97 18.55 -10.08 1.16
N ALA A 98 18.85 -9.22 0.18
CA ALA A 98 20.15 -8.56 0.06
C ALA A 98 20.37 -7.46 1.12
N ASP A 99 19.29 -6.76 1.53
CA ASP A 99 19.35 -5.63 2.46
C ASP A 99 19.39 -6.08 3.93
N VAL A 100 18.50 -7.00 4.31
CA VAL A 100 18.31 -7.41 5.73
C VAL A 100 18.66 -8.86 6.03
N GLY A 101 19.09 -9.62 5.02
CA GLY A 101 19.66 -10.96 5.21
C GLY A 101 18.65 -12.04 5.60
N ILE A 102 17.36 -11.84 5.32
CA ILE A 102 16.34 -12.86 5.57
C ILE A 102 16.36 -13.95 4.50
N ASP A 103 15.77 -15.10 4.82
CA ASP A 103 15.55 -16.16 3.84
C ASP A 103 14.50 -15.78 2.80
N ARG A 104 14.55 -16.45 1.63
CA ARG A 104 13.54 -16.23 0.58
C ARG A 104 12.15 -16.58 1.10
N PRO A 105 11.19 -15.63 1.04
CA PRO A 105 9.81 -15.90 1.43
C PRO A 105 9.20 -17.05 0.62
N ARG A 106 8.40 -17.89 1.30
CA ARG A 106 7.74 -19.05 0.69
C ARG A 106 6.41 -18.71 0.02
N HIS A 107 5.84 -17.55 0.32
CA HIS A 107 4.59 -17.04 -0.26
C HIS A 107 4.64 -15.51 -0.37
N GLY A 108 3.67 -14.92 -1.07
CA GLY A 108 3.60 -13.48 -1.32
C GLY A 108 2.58 -12.73 -0.47
N GLU A 109 2.08 -13.33 0.60
CA GLU A 109 1.07 -12.71 1.48
C GLU A 109 1.77 -11.85 2.54
N LEU A 110 1.53 -10.53 2.53
CA LEU A 110 2.25 -9.54 3.34
C LEU A 110 1.46 -9.01 4.54
N THR A 111 0.40 -9.69 4.96
CA THR A 111 -0.41 -9.28 6.13
C THR A 111 0.41 -9.21 7.42
N CYS A 112 1.48 -10.01 7.53
CA CYS A 112 2.40 -9.95 8.66
C CYS A 112 3.10 -8.59 8.78
N TRP A 113 3.40 -7.91 7.66
CA TRP A 113 3.92 -6.54 7.66
C TRP A 113 2.84 -5.53 8.05
N ALA A 114 1.63 -5.67 7.48
CA ALA A 114 0.52 -4.76 7.77
C ALA A 114 0.19 -4.74 9.27
N LYS A 115 0.16 -5.91 9.91
CA LYS A 115 -0.09 -6.05 11.36
C LYS A 115 1.01 -5.46 12.26
N GLN A 116 2.17 -5.12 11.71
CA GLN A 116 3.26 -4.46 12.42
C GLN A 116 3.27 -2.93 12.22
N GLY A 117 2.34 -2.39 11.44
CA GLY A 117 2.24 -0.96 11.15
C GLY A 117 2.79 -0.55 9.78
N VAL A 118 2.91 -1.48 8.83
CA VAL A 118 3.22 -1.16 7.43
C VAL A 118 1.93 -0.98 6.65
N LEU A 119 1.54 0.25 6.38
CA LEU A 119 0.38 0.56 5.55
C LEU A 119 0.69 0.27 4.07
N LEU A 120 0.17 -0.85 3.59
CA LEU A 120 0.34 -1.32 2.19
C LEU A 120 -0.81 -0.79 1.33
N LEU A 121 -0.72 0.47 0.89
CA LEU A 121 -1.82 1.19 0.25
C LEU A 121 -1.61 1.33 -1.26
N ASN A 122 -2.56 0.89 -2.07
CA ASN A 122 -2.64 1.29 -3.48
C ASN A 122 -3.26 2.68 -3.62
N THR A 123 -2.90 3.44 -4.63
CA THR A 123 -3.53 4.74 -4.93
C THR A 123 -4.89 4.59 -5.61
N VAL A 124 -5.13 3.46 -6.28
CA VAL A 124 -6.42 3.01 -6.82
C VAL A 124 -6.72 1.66 -6.17
N LEU A 125 -7.89 1.49 -5.53
CA LEU A 125 -8.13 0.33 -4.67
C LEU A 125 -8.83 -0.84 -5.37
N THR A 126 -9.29 -0.67 -6.61
CA THR A 126 -9.97 -1.72 -7.39
C THR A 126 -9.52 -1.72 -8.84
N VAL A 127 -9.67 -2.85 -9.52
CA VAL A 127 -9.29 -3.03 -10.92
C VAL A 127 -10.15 -4.11 -11.56
N ARG A 128 -10.47 -4.00 -12.87
CA ARG A 128 -11.08 -5.12 -13.62
C ARG A 128 -10.05 -6.21 -13.89
N GLU A 129 -10.55 -7.43 -13.98
CA GLU A 129 -9.74 -8.57 -14.39
C GLU A 129 -9.04 -8.29 -15.73
N HIS A 130 -7.73 -8.53 -15.79
CA HIS A 130 -6.87 -8.35 -16.96
C HIS A 130 -6.78 -6.94 -17.56
N GLU A 131 -7.39 -5.92 -16.91
CA GLU A 131 -7.39 -4.55 -17.39
C GLU A 131 -6.70 -3.58 -16.40
N PRO A 132 -5.35 -3.52 -16.37
CA PRO A 132 -4.63 -2.61 -15.47
C PRO A 132 -5.04 -1.15 -15.71
N ASN A 133 -5.13 -0.36 -14.63
CA ASN A 133 -5.60 1.03 -14.63
C ASN A 133 -7.08 1.25 -15.01
N SER A 134 -7.90 0.22 -15.15
CA SER A 134 -9.33 0.36 -15.56
C SER A 134 -10.15 1.26 -14.63
N HIS A 135 -9.81 1.36 -13.34
CA HIS A 135 -10.49 2.21 -12.37
C HIS A 135 -9.73 3.49 -12.00
N LYS A 136 -8.67 3.82 -12.75
CA LYS A 136 -7.93 5.07 -12.57
C LYS A 136 -8.82 6.28 -12.91
N GLY A 137 -8.75 7.34 -12.09
CA GLY A 137 -9.53 8.57 -12.31
C GLY A 137 -11.02 8.44 -11.97
N LYS A 138 -11.44 7.37 -11.31
CA LYS A 138 -12.84 7.15 -10.91
C LYS A 138 -13.16 7.68 -9.50
N GLY A 139 -12.16 8.24 -8.80
CA GLY A 139 -12.33 8.84 -7.47
C GLY A 139 -11.50 8.20 -6.37
N TRP A 140 -10.87 7.03 -6.61
CA TRP A 140 -10.01 6.39 -5.62
C TRP A 140 -8.85 7.27 -5.19
N GLU A 141 -8.24 7.98 -6.14
CA GLU A 141 -7.08 8.82 -5.86
C GLU A 141 -7.42 9.96 -4.90
N ILE A 142 -8.64 10.48 -4.90
CA ILE A 142 -9.10 11.52 -3.97
C ILE A 142 -9.11 10.96 -2.54
N LEU A 143 -9.68 9.76 -2.35
CA LEU A 143 -9.74 9.11 -1.04
C LEU A 143 -8.33 8.75 -0.54
N THR A 144 -7.51 8.15 -1.39
CA THR A 144 -6.16 7.72 -1.00
C THR A 144 -5.22 8.90 -0.75
N ASP A 145 -5.37 10.01 -1.46
CA ASP A 145 -4.68 11.25 -1.19
C ASP A 145 -5.11 11.85 0.17
N ARG A 146 -6.39 11.73 0.52
CA ARG A 146 -6.89 12.10 1.85
C ARG A 146 -6.26 11.23 2.95
N ILE A 147 -6.19 9.92 2.76
CA ILE A 147 -5.55 8.99 3.70
C ILE A 147 -4.07 9.35 3.91
N ILE A 148 -3.33 9.58 2.82
CA ILE A 148 -1.92 10.00 2.88
C ILE A 148 -1.78 11.33 3.63
N SER A 149 -2.64 12.29 3.35
CA SER A 149 -2.61 13.62 3.99
C SER A 149 -2.95 13.57 5.48
N GLU A 150 -3.83 12.66 5.90
CA GLU A 150 -4.14 12.48 7.33
C GLU A 150 -2.91 12.06 8.13
N LEU A 151 -2.00 11.30 7.55
CA LEU A 151 -0.79 10.89 8.24
C LEU A 151 0.12 12.06 8.65
N ASN A 152 -0.03 13.25 8.04
CA ASN A 152 0.67 14.45 8.50
C ASN A 152 0.27 14.88 9.95
N ASN A 153 -0.85 14.38 10.44
CA ASN A 153 -1.30 14.66 11.82
C ASN A 153 -0.65 13.75 12.88
N LYS A 154 0.21 12.80 12.45
CA LYS A 154 0.96 11.96 13.40
C LYS A 154 2.07 12.76 14.06
N GLU A 155 2.21 12.57 15.37
CA GLU A 155 3.27 13.17 16.21
C GLU A 155 4.56 12.31 16.22
N THR A 156 4.49 11.11 15.68
CA THR A 156 5.64 10.19 15.52
C THR A 156 6.06 10.12 14.05
N PRO A 157 7.36 9.96 13.75
CA PRO A 157 7.83 9.79 12.39
C PRO A 157 7.15 8.63 11.67
N VAL A 158 6.79 8.85 10.40
CA VAL A 158 6.35 7.81 9.46
C VAL A 158 7.35 7.77 8.32
N VAL A 159 7.73 6.56 7.90
CA VAL A 159 8.65 6.35 6.77
C VAL A 159 7.84 5.98 5.53
N PHE A 160 7.89 6.82 4.51
CA PHE A 160 7.22 6.58 3.23
C PHE A 160 8.20 5.98 2.24
N LEU A 161 7.93 4.77 1.78
CA LEU A 161 8.68 4.09 0.72
C LEU A 161 7.98 4.37 -0.62
N LEU A 162 8.53 5.30 -1.39
CA LEU A 162 7.94 5.80 -2.63
C LEU A 162 8.66 5.19 -3.85
N TRP A 163 8.11 4.09 -4.35
CA TRP A 163 8.70 3.30 -5.42
C TRP A 163 8.04 3.59 -6.78
N GLY A 164 8.79 4.24 -7.66
CA GLY A 164 8.34 4.60 -9.00
C GLY A 164 7.63 5.95 -9.09
N ALA A 165 7.33 6.38 -10.31
CA ALA A 165 6.80 7.71 -10.59
C ALA A 165 5.44 7.97 -9.94
N ASN A 166 4.53 6.98 -9.94
CA ASN A 166 3.20 7.11 -9.34
C ASN A 166 3.30 7.38 -7.84
N ALA A 167 4.04 6.54 -7.08
CA ALA A 167 4.23 6.74 -5.65
C ALA A 167 4.95 8.07 -5.35
N ARG A 168 5.99 8.41 -6.09
CA ARG A 168 6.74 9.67 -5.93
C ARG A 168 5.90 10.91 -6.22
N SER A 169 4.88 10.84 -7.08
CA SER A 169 3.96 11.95 -7.33
C SER A 169 3.17 12.36 -6.09
N LYS A 170 3.02 11.47 -5.11
CA LYS A 170 2.33 11.73 -3.83
C LYS A 170 3.21 12.45 -2.80
N LYS A 171 4.49 12.65 -3.09
CA LYS A 171 5.46 13.32 -2.19
C LYS A 171 4.99 14.68 -1.68
N ALA A 172 4.31 15.45 -2.53
CA ALA A 172 3.81 16.78 -2.19
C ALA A 172 2.72 16.76 -1.10
N LEU A 173 2.04 15.64 -0.91
CA LEU A 173 1.04 15.46 0.14
C LEU A 173 1.66 15.25 1.53
N ILE A 174 2.93 14.85 1.59
CA ILE A 174 3.65 14.53 2.83
C ILE A 174 4.38 15.79 3.27
N THR A 175 3.72 16.61 4.05
CA THR A 175 4.19 17.96 4.46
C THR A 175 4.77 18.01 5.86
N ASN A 176 4.45 17.04 6.73
CA ASN A 176 5.00 17.00 8.09
C ASN A 176 6.52 16.72 8.05
N PRO A 177 7.35 17.64 8.63
CA PRO A 177 8.80 17.49 8.61
C PRO A 177 9.35 16.33 9.42
N LEU A 178 8.53 15.73 10.31
CA LEU A 178 8.90 14.51 11.04
C LEU A 178 8.96 13.28 10.13
N HIS A 179 8.22 13.31 9.00
CA HIS A 179 8.11 12.14 8.11
C HIS A 179 9.27 12.05 7.15
N VAL A 180 9.74 10.83 6.93
CA VAL A 180 10.86 10.56 6.03
C VAL A 180 10.36 9.92 4.73
N LYS A 181 10.85 10.43 3.61
CA LYS A 181 10.53 9.93 2.25
C LYS A 181 11.76 9.25 1.67
N LEU A 182 11.70 7.94 1.47
CA LEU A 182 12.71 7.15 0.78
C LEU A 182 12.23 6.86 -0.64
N GLU A 183 12.91 7.39 -1.63
CA GLU A 183 12.47 7.38 -3.03
C GLU A 183 13.40 6.52 -3.89
N THR A 184 12.82 5.69 -4.74
CA THR A 184 13.55 4.94 -5.77
C THR A 184 12.64 4.64 -6.97
N VAL A 185 13.16 3.91 -7.96
CA VAL A 185 12.39 3.42 -9.10
C VAL A 185 11.44 2.28 -8.69
N HIS A 186 10.49 1.93 -9.55
CA HIS A 186 9.54 0.85 -9.28
C HIS A 186 10.23 -0.53 -9.30
N PRO A 187 9.82 -1.50 -8.46
CA PRO A 187 10.40 -2.85 -8.41
C PRO A 187 10.09 -3.74 -9.63
N SER A 188 9.36 -3.24 -10.64
CA SER A 188 9.08 -4.03 -11.84
C SER A 188 10.35 -4.45 -12.57
N PRO A 189 10.34 -5.57 -13.33
CA PRO A 189 11.48 -5.99 -14.14
C PRO A 189 11.99 -4.91 -15.11
N LEU A 190 11.10 -4.02 -15.55
CA LEU A 190 11.45 -2.92 -16.47
C LEU A 190 12.33 -1.83 -15.85
N SER A 191 12.37 -1.72 -14.52
CA SER A 191 13.03 -0.61 -13.84
C SER A 191 13.89 -1.02 -12.65
N ALA A 192 13.74 -2.21 -12.08
CA ALA A 192 14.38 -2.58 -10.82
C ALA A 192 15.92 -2.46 -10.86
N TYR A 193 16.55 -2.75 -11.98
CA TYR A 193 18.02 -2.61 -12.17
C TYR A 193 18.48 -1.15 -12.23
N ASN A 194 17.56 -0.17 -12.41
CA ASN A 194 17.90 1.24 -12.50
C ASN A 194 17.87 1.95 -11.13
N GLY A 195 18.00 1.19 -10.02
CA GLY A 195 18.15 1.75 -8.68
C GLY A 195 17.22 1.21 -7.59
N PHE A 196 16.33 0.26 -7.91
CA PHE A 196 15.57 -0.44 -6.86
C PHE A 196 16.48 -1.42 -6.11
N PHE A 197 17.24 -2.25 -6.82
CA PHE A 197 18.22 -3.12 -6.20
C PHE A 197 19.36 -2.29 -5.61
N GLY A 198 19.67 -2.53 -4.35
CA GLY A 198 20.63 -1.78 -3.56
C GLY A 198 20.10 -0.47 -2.94
N CYS A 199 18.79 -0.17 -3.06
CA CYS A 199 18.20 1.00 -2.41
C CYS A 199 18.20 0.92 -0.88
N ARG A 200 18.19 -0.28 -0.33
CA ARG A 200 18.28 -0.57 1.12
C ARG A 200 17.18 0.13 1.92
N HIS A 201 15.99 0.17 1.38
CA HIS A 201 14.87 0.88 2.03
C HIS A 201 14.36 0.16 3.28
N PHE A 202 14.51 -1.15 3.39
CA PHE A 202 14.05 -1.93 4.55
C PHE A 202 14.92 -1.66 5.78
N SER A 203 16.25 -1.77 5.66
CA SER A 203 17.17 -1.47 6.74
C SER A 203 17.16 0.02 7.10
N LYS A 204 17.07 0.92 6.11
CA LYS A 204 16.94 2.36 6.34
C LYS A 204 15.66 2.71 7.10
N ALA A 205 14.52 2.11 6.74
CA ALA A 205 13.28 2.32 7.46
C ALA A 205 13.40 1.91 8.92
N ASN A 206 13.95 0.72 9.20
CA ASN A 206 14.17 0.26 10.55
C ASN A 206 15.11 1.17 11.35
N ALA A 207 16.22 1.62 10.76
CA ALA A 207 17.13 2.57 11.42
C ALA A 207 16.45 3.89 11.80
N ILE A 208 15.52 4.40 10.96
CA ILE A 208 14.75 5.61 11.26
C ILE A 208 13.74 5.36 12.38
N LEU A 209 13.06 4.22 12.37
CA LEU A 209 12.10 3.84 13.41
C LEU A 209 12.81 3.71 14.77
N GLU A 210 13.92 2.98 14.82
CA GLU A 210 14.71 2.79 16.04
C GLU A 210 15.26 4.12 16.58
N ALA A 211 15.79 4.98 15.71
CA ALA A 211 16.27 6.32 16.09
C ALA A 211 15.18 7.21 16.66
N SER A 212 13.91 6.96 16.33
CA SER A 212 12.73 7.67 16.86
C SER A 212 12.07 6.96 18.05
N GLY A 213 12.68 5.88 18.58
CA GLY A 213 12.14 5.11 19.70
C GLY A 213 10.98 4.19 19.32
N GLN A 214 10.75 3.96 18.02
CA GLN A 214 9.74 3.04 17.54
C GLN A 214 10.32 1.63 17.32
N THR A 215 9.49 0.61 17.49
CA THR A 215 9.86 -0.78 17.19
C THR A 215 10.11 -0.95 15.69
N ALA A 216 11.25 -1.54 15.34
CA ALA A 216 11.57 -1.96 13.97
C ALA A 216 10.53 -2.94 13.42
N ILE A 217 10.44 -3.01 12.10
CA ILE A 217 9.60 -3.99 11.38
C ILE A 217 10.41 -5.27 11.23
N ASP A 218 9.83 -6.40 11.61
CA ASP A 218 10.30 -7.72 11.20
C ASP A 218 9.84 -7.95 9.75
N TRP A 219 10.78 -7.87 8.82
CA TRP A 219 10.50 -8.00 7.39
C TRP A 219 10.38 -9.45 6.92
N ASN A 220 10.47 -10.45 7.81
CA ASN A 220 10.17 -11.84 7.44
C ASN A 220 8.72 -11.97 6.97
N VAL A 221 8.51 -12.82 5.98
CA VAL A 221 7.17 -13.16 5.48
C VAL A 221 6.83 -14.57 5.95
N VAL A 222 5.93 -14.66 6.96
CA VAL A 222 5.59 -15.89 7.69
C VAL A 222 4.09 -16.17 7.66
#